data_b7105fef6c48aa756abc63567af6d2ef
#
_entry.id   b7105fef6c48aa756abc63567af6d2ef
#
_cell.length_a   1.000
_cell.length_b   1.000
_cell.length_c   1.000
_cell.angle_alpha   90.00
_cell.angle_beta   90.00
_cell.angle_gamma   90.00
#
_symmetry.space_group_name_H-M   'P 1'
#
loop_
_entity.id
_entity.type
_entity.pdbx_description
1 polymer ?
#
loop_
_entity_poly.entity_id
_entity_poly.type
_entity_poly.pdbx_seq_one_letter_code
_entity_poly.pdbx_strand_id
1 'polypeptide(L)'
;LKPYDGNHGRGVSLNLCTQADVEAAYALAHRKGGGSSVIVEQYIAGTEHRALVVGRKVVAVARGETLWVVGDGVSTVDQLAHAQINTDPRRGTGEEFPLNVIIPSETGEVILELERAGLTPQSVPAKDQQVLIQSNGNVAFDITDQVHPSVAAAAALAARVVGLDIAGIDMVLEDASKP
;
A
#
# COMPACT_ATOMS: atom_id res chain seq x y z
N LEU A 1 14.28 0.08 -1.20
CA LEU A 1 14.82 0.29 -2.54
C LEU A 1 13.71 0.40 -3.55
N LYS A 2 13.77 1.41 -4.44
CA LYS A 2 12.77 1.61 -5.50
C LYS A 2 13.37 2.29 -6.71
N PRO A 3 12.81 2.11 -7.94
CA PRO A 3 13.21 2.91 -9.10
C PRO A 3 12.90 4.40 -8.85
N TYR A 4 13.75 5.29 -9.39
CA TYR A 4 13.48 6.73 -9.33
C TYR A 4 12.20 7.10 -10.10
N ASP A 5 12.03 6.53 -11.29
CA ASP A 5 10.89 6.77 -12.18
C ASP A 5 9.89 5.59 -12.16
N GLY A 6 9.61 5.06 -10.96
CA GLY A 6 8.65 3.97 -10.79
C GLY A 6 7.27 4.46 -10.41
N ASN A 7 6.23 3.72 -10.86
CA ASN A 7 4.86 3.91 -10.42
C ASN A 7 4.25 2.57 -9.98
N HIS A 8 3.15 2.61 -9.24
CA HIS A 8 2.37 1.44 -8.82
C HIS A 8 3.20 0.37 -8.07
N GLY A 9 4.22 0.77 -7.30
CA GLY A 9 5.05 -0.15 -6.53
C GLY A 9 6.00 -1.05 -7.35
N ARG A 10 6.06 -0.89 -8.67
CA ARG A 10 6.91 -1.71 -9.54
C ARG A 10 8.39 -1.57 -9.18
N GLY A 11 9.05 -2.69 -8.90
CA GLY A 11 10.47 -2.71 -8.53
C GLY A 11 10.77 -2.17 -7.13
N VAL A 12 9.76 -1.95 -6.29
CA VAL A 12 9.94 -1.60 -4.89
C VAL A 12 10.25 -2.87 -4.10
N SER A 13 11.27 -2.80 -3.26
CA SER A 13 11.62 -3.85 -2.30
C SER A 13 11.76 -3.24 -0.92
N LEU A 14 11.09 -3.84 0.05
CA LEU A 14 11.01 -3.39 1.44
C LEU A 14 11.74 -4.35 2.36
N ASN A 15 12.05 -3.89 3.57
CA ASN A 15 12.59 -4.70 4.66
C ASN A 15 13.85 -5.50 4.27
N LEU A 16 14.81 -4.85 3.61
CA LEU A 16 16.06 -5.45 3.17
C LEU A 16 17.05 -5.42 4.32
N CYS A 17 17.47 -6.60 4.80
CA CYS A 17 18.28 -6.74 5.99
C CYS A 17 19.71 -7.22 5.72
N THR A 18 19.98 -7.80 4.54
CA THR A 18 21.30 -8.31 4.17
C THR A 18 21.85 -7.64 2.93
N GLN A 19 23.16 -7.69 2.75
CA GLN A 19 23.79 -7.17 1.53
C GLN A 19 23.27 -7.87 0.27
N ALA A 20 23.04 -9.18 0.34
CA ALA A 20 22.52 -9.96 -0.79
C ALA A 20 21.09 -9.49 -1.17
N ASP A 21 20.25 -9.21 -0.19
CA ASP A 21 18.90 -8.67 -0.44
C ASP A 21 18.97 -7.31 -1.13
N VAL A 22 19.87 -6.43 -0.67
CA VAL A 22 20.07 -5.10 -1.25
C VAL A 22 20.57 -5.19 -2.69
N GLU A 23 21.52 -6.08 -2.98
CA GLU A 23 22.06 -6.28 -4.34
C GLU A 23 20.97 -6.81 -5.29
N ALA A 24 20.20 -7.81 -4.85
CA ALA A 24 19.08 -8.35 -5.63
C ALA A 24 17.98 -7.30 -5.86
N ALA A 25 17.63 -6.55 -4.82
CA ALA A 25 16.65 -5.47 -4.90
C ALA A 25 17.10 -4.33 -5.80
N TYR A 26 18.38 -3.97 -5.76
CA TYR A 26 18.97 -2.96 -6.66
C TYR A 26 18.85 -3.39 -8.12
N ALA A 27 19.24 -4.62 -8.44
CA ALA A 27 19.15 -5.15 -9.79
C ALA A 27 17.70 -5.19 -10.30
N LEU A 28 16.75 -5.54 -9.42
CA LEU A 28 15.32 -5.51 -9.74
C LEU A 28 14.82 -4.09 -10.01
N ALA A 29 15.12 -3.16 -9.10
CA ALA A 29 14.68 -1.76 -9.20
C ALA A 29 15.24 -1.10 -10.47
N HIS A 30 16.55 -1.28 -10.74
CA HIS A 30 17.21 -0.74 -11.93
C HIS A 30 16.61 -1.29 -13.23
N ARG A 31 16.35 -2.59 -13.30
CA ARG A 31 15.71 -3.24 -14.46
C ARG A 31 14.28 -2.76 -14.67
N LYS A 32 13.48 -2.68 -13.60
CA LYS A 32 12.08 -2.24 -13.67
C LYS A 32 11.93 -0.74 -13.95
N GLY A 33 12.92 0.06 -13.55
CA GLY A 33 13.01 1.48 -13.89
C GLY A 33 13.64 1.76 -15.26
N GLY A 34 13.80 0.76 -16.14
CA GLY A 34 14.38 0.94 -17.47
C GLY A 34 15.84 1.42 -17.46
N GLY A 35 16.61 1.08 -16.43
CA GLY A 35 17.98 1.53 -16.25
C GLY A 35 18.12 2.90 -15.55
N SER A 36 17.02 3.44 -15.01
CA SER A 36 17.03 4.69 -14.24
C SER A 36 17.76 4.55 -12.89
N SER A 37 17.98 5.68 -12.23
CA SER A 37 18.53 5.70 -10.87
C SER A 37 17.64 4.94 -9.89
N VAL A 38 18.26 4.39 -8.86
CA VAL A 38 17.55 3.68 -7.78
C VAL A 38 17.63 4.51 -6.50
N ILE A 39 16.49 4.66 -5.85
CA ILE A 39 16.38 5.32 -4.55
C ILE A 39 16.55 4.27 -3.44
N VAL A 40 17.43 4.57 -2.49
CA VAL A 40 17.62 3.80 -1.26
C VAL A 40 17.12 4.62 -0.10
N GLU A 41 16.16 4.12 0.64
CA GLU A 41 15.54 4.80 1.77
C GLU A 41 15.60 3.92 3.01
N GLN A 42 15.59 4.54 4.17
CA GLN A 42 15.40 3.83 5.42
C GLN A 42 13.99 3.22 5.43
N TYR A 43 13.90 1.94 5.81
CA TYR A 43 12.59 1.32 6.05
C TYR A 43 12.00 1.88 7.35
N ILE A 44 10.78 2.38 7.25
CA ILE A 44 9.98 2.82 8.40
C ILE A 44 8.82 1.83 8.56
N ALA A 45 8.78 1.16 9.69
CA ALA A 45 7.66 0.29 10.03
C ALA A 45 6.44 1.14 10.38
N GLY A 46 5.26 0.69 9.96
CA GLY A 46 4.02 1.39 10.25
C GLY A 46 2.96 1.21 9.17
N THR A 47 1.86 1.90 9.36
CA THR A 47 0.73 1.90 8.41
C THR A 47 0.73 3.20 7.61
N GLU A 48 0.38 3.12 6.35
CA GLU A 48 0.22 4.30 5.50
C GLU A 48 -1.00 5.11 5.90
N HIS A 49 -0.79 6.41 5.97
CA HIS A 49 -1.84 7.39 6.24
C HIS A 49 -1.77 8.51 5.21
N ARG A 50 -2.92 9.04 4.84
CA ARG A 50 -3.01 10.21 3.98
C ARG A 50 -3.79 11.31 4.67
N ALA A 51 -3.11 12.43 4.94
CA ALA A 51 -3.71 13.63 5.51
C ALA A 51 -4.04 14.64 4.41
N LEU A 52 -5.29 15.06 4.33
CA LEU A 52 -5.70 16.19 3.49
C LEU A 52 -5.50 17.49 4.28
N VAL A 53 -4.64 18.34 3.77
CA VAL A 53 -4.37 19.68 4.31
C VAL A 53 -5.06 20.72 3.43
N VAL A 54 -5.79 21.65 4.05
CA VAL A 54 -6.38 22.80 3.38
C VAL A 54 -5.95 24.07 4.14
N GLY A 55 -5.23 24.93 3.47
CA GLY A 55 -4.59 26.11 4.08
C GLY A 55 -3.55 25.69 5.12
N ARG A 56 -3.89 25.79 6.38
CA ARG A 56 -2.99 25.44 7.51
C ARG A 56 -3.52 24.36 8.42
N LYS A 57 -4.57 23.67 7.99
CA LYS A 57 -5.27 22.67 8.80
C LYS A 57 -5.37 21.35 8.09
N VAL A 58 -5.17 20.28 8.83
CA VAL A 58 -5.60 18.96 8.42
C VAL A 58 -7.12 18.90 8.54
N VAL A 59 -7.80 18.56 7.47
CA VAL A 59 -9.27 18.50 7.40
C VAL A 59 -9.79 17.06 7.33
N ALA A 60 -8.96 16.13 6.92
CA ALA A 60 -9.28 14.70 6.92
C ALA A 60 -7.98 13.90 7.02
N VAL A 61 -8.04 12.75 7.68
CA VAL A 61 -6.96 11.76 7.67
C VAL A 61 -7.55 10.38 7.41
N ALA A 62 -7.03 9.74 6.39
CA ALA A 62 -7.36 8.37 6.04
C ALA A 62 -6.18 7.45 6.40
N ARG A 63 -6.50 6.28 6.98
CA ARG A 63 -5.56 5.18 7.18
C ARG A 63 -5.80 4.14 6.11
N GLY A 64 -4.74 3.77 5.38
CA GLY A 64 -4.79 2.66 4.45
C GLY A 64 -4.83 1.32 5.17
N GLU A 65 -5.53 0.34 4.60
CA GLU A 65 -5.45 -1.03 5.06
C GLU A 65 -4.76 -1.92 4.04
N THR A 66 -3.97 -2.82 4.57
CA THR A 66 -3.39 -3.93 3.82
C THR A 66 -4.46 -4.99 3.60
N LEU A 67 -4.63 -5.43 2.38
CA LEU A 67 -5.60 -6.47 2.04
C LEU A 67 -4.94 -7.84 2.03
N TRP A 68 -5.55 -8.76 2.78
CA TRP A 68 -5.14 -10.14 2.90
C TRP A 68 -6.31 -11.06 2.56
N VAL A 69 -5.97 -12.26 2.07
CA VAL A 69 -6.89 -13.39 2.09
C VAL A 69 -6.32 -14.49 2.98
N VAL A 70 -7.21 -15.29 3.54
CA VAL A 70 -6.83 -16.44 4.37
C VAL A 70 -7.15 -17.71 3.60
N GLY A 71 -6.14 -18.55 3.39
CA GLY A 71 -6.27 -19.84 2.72
C GLY A 71 -7.21 -20.78 3.47
N ASP A 72 -7.99 -21.53 2.72
CA ASP A 72 -8.86 -22.59 3.23
C ASP A 72 -8.32 -24.00 2.88
N GLY A 73 -7.21 -24.06 2.11
CA GLY A 73 -6.61 -25.29 1.64
C GLY A 73 -7.29 -25.89 0.39
N VAL A 74 -8.29 -25.21 -0.18
CA VAL A 74 -9.08 -25.71 -1.32
C VAL A 74 -9.22 -24.67 -2.43
N SER A 75 -9.51 -23.41 -2.05
CA SER A 75 -9.80 -22.33 -2.99
C SER A 75 -8.51 -21.67 -3.49
N THR A 76 -8.53 -21.22 -4.74
CA THR A 76 -7.44 -20.42 -5.31
C THR A 76 -7.43 -18.99 -4.72
N VAL A 77 -6.32 -18.27 -4.88
CA VAL A 77 -6.23 -16.87 -4.45
C VAL A 77 -7.32 -16.01 -5.13
N ASP A 78 -7.61 -16.23 -6.42
CA ASP A 78 -8.72 -15.56 -7.12
C ASP A 78 -10.06 -15.82 -6.43
N GLN A 79 -10.35 -17.07 -6.10
CA GLN A 79 -11.60 -17.45 -5.42
C GLN A 79 -11.69 -16.86 -4.01
N LEU A 80 -10.58 -16.88 -3.27
CA LEU A 80 -10.51 -16.30 -1.93
C LEU A 80 -10.70 -14.78 -1.98
N ALA A 81 -10.08 -14.08 -2.93
CA ALA A 81 -10.28 -12.64 -3.10
C ALA A 81 -11.75 -12.30 -3.42
N HIS A 82 -12.40 -13.10 -4.25
CA HIS A 82 -13.82 -12.92 -4.53
C HIS A 82 -14.68 -13.12 -3.28
N ALA A 83 -14.41 -14.17 -2.49
CA ALA A 83 -15.21 -14.51 -1.32
C ALA A 83 -14.95 -13.63 -0.10
N GLN A 84 -13.71 -13.15 0.11
CA GLN A 84 -13.30 -12.46 1.33
C GLN A 84 -13.13 -10.96 1.16
N ILE A 85 -12.82 -10.49 -0.07
CA ILE A 85 -12.58 -9.06 -0.33
C ILE A 85 -13.74 -8.43 -1.12
N ASN A 86 -14.16 -9.07 -2.22
CA ASN A 86 -15.15 -8.48 -3.13
C ASN A 86 -16.60 -8.58 -2.64
N THR A 87 -16.81 -9.15 -1.47
CA THR A 87 -18.11 -9.13 -0.77
C THR A 87 -18.38 -7.80 -0.05
N ASP A 88 -17.40 -6.91 0.05
CA ASP A 88 -17.60 -5.56 0.58
C ASP A 88 -18.55 -4.79 -0.37
N PRO A 89 -19.71 -4.31 0.13
CA PRO A 89 -20.70 -3.62 -0.70
C PRO A 89 -20.23 -2.31 -1.31
N ARG A 90 -19.10 -1.78 -0.86
CA ARG A 90 -18.44 -0.60 -1.43
C ARG A 90 -17.68 -0.91 -2.72
N ARG A 91 -17.49 -2.21 -3.05
CA ARG A 91 -16.76 -2.63 -4.24
C ARG A 91 -17.68 -2.90 -5.42
N GLY A 92 -17.28 -2.41 -6.58
CA GLY A 92 -17.99 -2.62 -7.82
C GLY A 92 -17.19 -2.19 -9.04
N THR A 93 -17.81 -2.26 -10.21
CA THR A 93 -17.16 -1.98 -11.51
C THR A 93 -17.55 -0.60 -12.09
N GLY A 94 -18.46 0.12 -11.47
CA GLY A 94 -18.92 1.44 -11.92
C GLY A 94 -18.35 2.59 -11.09
N GLU A 95 -18.50 3.82 -11.60
CA GLU A 95 -18.07 5.04 -10.89
C GLU A 95 -18.86 5.32 -9.61
N GLU A 96 -20.00 4.69 -9.44
CA GLU A 96 -20.84 4.76 -8.24
C GLU A 96 -20.24 4.01 -7.04
N PHE A 97 -19.27 3.12 -7.28
CA PHE A 97 -18.58 2.38 -6.24
C PHE A 97 -17.28 3.08 -5.84
N PRO A 98 -17.06 3.37 -4.54
CA PRO A 98 -15.84 4.02 -4.08
C PRO A 98 -14.60 3.10 -4.15
N LEU A 99 -14.80 1.78 -4.28
CA LEU A 99 -13.74 0.79 -4.35
C LEU A 99 -13.92 -0.11 -5.58
N ASN A 100 -12.82 -0.39 -6.27
CA ASN A 100 -12.82 -1.33 -7.37
C ASN A 100 -12.87 -2.78 -6.89
N VAL A 101 -13.45 -3.65 -7.70
CA VAL A 101 -13.32 -5.11 -7.54
C VAL A 101 -11.86 -5.48 -7.72
N ILE A 102 -11.35 -6.39 -6.89
CA ILE A 102 -10.00 -6.94 -7.02
C ILE A 102 -10.09 -8.31 -7.65
N ILE A 103 -9.49 -8.43 -8.82
CA ILE A 103 -9.33 -9.70 -9.55
C ILE A 103 -7.82 -9.97 -9.60
N PRO A 104 -7.28 -10.84 -8.73
CA PRO A 104 -5.84 -11.09 -8.67
C PRO A 104 -5.20 -11.44 -10.02
N SER A 105 -5.88 -12.22 -10.85
CA SER A 105 -5.39 -12.59 -12.18
C SER A 105 -5.35 -11.44 -13.21
N GLU A 106 -6.05 -10.33 -12.95
CA GLU A 106 -6.13 -9.17 -13.85
C GLU A 106 -5.44 -7.93 -13.27
N THR A 107 -5.13 -7.93 -11.97
CA THR A 107 -4.56 -6.79 -11.26
C THR A 107 -3.04 -6.92 -11.18
N GLY A 108 -2.32 -6.16 -12.01
CA GLY A 108 -0.86 -6.27 -12.13
C GLY A 108 -0.08 -6.07 -10.83
N GLU A 109 -0.57 -5.22 -9.92
CA GLU A 109 0.02 -5.00 -8.60
C GLU A 109 -0.12 -6.24 -7.71
N VAL A 110 -1.28 -6.88 -7.75
CA VAL A 110 -1.55 -8.11 -7.01
C VAL A 110 -0.70 -9.26 -7.54
N ILE A 111 -0.57 -9.38 -8.87
CA ILE A 111 0.31 -10.39 -9.49
C ILE A 111 1.74 -10.23 -8.97
N LEU A 112 2.26 -9.01 -8.90
CA LEU A 112 3.61 -8.74 -8.40
C LEU A 112 3.77 -9.12 -6.91
N GLU A 113 2.79 -8.84 -6.07
CA GLU A 113 2.83 -9.23 -4.66
C GLU A 113 2.80 -10.75 -4.50
N LEU A 114 1.96 -11.44 -5.27
CA LEU A 114 1.89 -12.90 -5.28
C LEU A 114 3.21 -13.53 -5.77
N GLU A 115 3.80 -13.00 -6.85
CA GLU A 115 5.09 -13.47 -7.36
C GLU A 115 6.21 -13.34 -6.30
N ARG A 116 6.23 -12.26 -5.52
CA ARG A 116 7.18 -12.09 -4.41
C ARG A 116 7.03 -13.17 -3.33
N ALA A 117 5.80 -13.62 -3.10
CA ALA A 117 5.49 -14.70 -2.17
C ALA A 117 5.66 -16.10 -2.79
N GLY A 118 6.09 -16.22 -4.05
CA GLY A 118 6.18 -17.48 -4.77
C GLY A 118 4.83 -18.08 -5.12
N LEU A 119 3.80 -17.24 -5.19
CA LEU A 119 2.40 -17.63 -5.48
C LEU A 119 1.95 -17.08 -6.83
N THR A 120 0.84 -17.61 -7.31
CA THR A 120 0.10 -17.14 -8.47
C THR A 120 -1.38 -16.95 -8.09
N PRO A 121 -2.19 -16.24 -8.88
CA PRO A 121 -3.63 -16.14 -8.66
C PRO A 121 -4.34 -17.50 -8.59
N GLN A 122 -3.79 -18.53 -9.25
CA GLN A 122 -4.32 -19.90 -9.28
C GLN A 122 -3.74 -20.79 -8.18
N SER A 123 -2.78 -20.30 -7.40
CA SER A 123 -2.24 -21.03 -6.24
C SER A 123 -3.34 -21.26 -5.20
N VAL A 124 -3.31 -22.43 -4.56
CA VAL A 124 -4.20 -22.78 -3.44
C VAL A 124 -3.39 -22.62 -2.15
N PRO A 125 -3.58 -21.57 -1.37
CA PRO A 125 -2.87 -21.38 -0.10
C PRO A 125 -3.29 -22.44 0.91
N ALA A 126 -2.34 -22.85 1.75
CA ALA A 126 -2.64 -23.78 2.84
C ALA A 126 -3.71 -23.19 3.77
N LYS A 127 -4.40 -24.08 4.49
CA LYS A 127 -5.39 -23.64 5.49
C LYS A 127 -4.74 -22.71 6.50
N ASP A 128 -5.41 -21.60 6.80
CA ASP A 128 -4.99 -20.54 7.72
C ASP A 128 -3.73 -19.73 7.24
N GLN A 129 -3.22 -20.02 6.04
CA GLN A 129 -2.15 -19.21 5.44
C GLN A 129 -2.69 -17.84 5.03
N GLN A 130 -2.06 -16.78 5.56
CA GLN A 130 -2.33 -15.42 5.11
C GLN A 130 -1.56 -15.13 3.82
N VAL A 131 -2.26 -14.61 2.83
CA VAL A 131 -1.69 -14.19 1.55
C VAL A 131 -1.96 -12.71 1.35
N LEU A 132 -0.89 -11.94 1.20
CA LEU A 132 -0.97 -10.52 0.90
C LEU A 132 -1.52 -10.33 -0.52
N ILE A 133 -2.58 -9.57 -0.64
CA ILE A 133 -3.18 -9.21 -1.93
C ILE A 133 -2.73 -7.82 -2.34
N GLN A 134 -2.76 -6.87 -1.41
CA GLN A 134 -2.39 -5.50 -1.70
C GLN A 134 -1.87 -4.82 -0.43
N SER A 135 -0.64 -4.32 -0.46
CA SER A 135 -0.01 -3.64 0.68
C SER A 135 -0.57 -2.23 0.89
N ASN A 136 -1.06 -1.63 -0.17
CA ASN A 136 -1.75 -0.34 -0.16
C ASN A 136 -3.18 -0.58 -0.65
N GLY A 137 -4.02 -1.12 0.24
CA GLY A 137 -5.43 -1.31 -0.07
C GLY A 137 -6.11 0.05 -0.27
N ASN A 138 -6.88 0.19 -1.36
CA ASN A 138 -7.71 1.38 -1.59
C ASN A 138 -8.80 1.56 -0.53
N VAL A 139 -8.83 0.71 0.49
CA VAL A 139 -9.71 0.86 1.65
C VAL A 139 -9.05 1.83 2.60
N ALA A 140 -9.58 3.03 2.64
CA ALA A 140 -9.17 4.04 3.60
C ALA A 140 -10.24 4.16 4.69
N PHE A 141 -9.81 4.09 5.94
CA PHE A 141 -10.65 4.40 7.09
C PHE A 141 -10.44 5.85 7.49
N ASP A 142 -11.53 6.57 7.64
CA ASP A 142 -11.48 7.90 8.22
C ASP A 142 -11.11 7.79 9.71
N ILE A 143 -9.97 8.37 10.04
CA ILE A 143 -9.45 8.42 11.41
C ILE A 143 -9.23 9.86 11.87
N THR A 144 -9.83 10.83 11.20
CA THR A 144 -9.60 12.27 11.42
C THR A 144 -9.68 12.66 12.90
N ASP A 145 -10.70 12.17 13.61
CA ASP A 145 -10.91 12.47 15.04
C ASP A 145 -9.96 11.71 15.98
N GLN A 146 -9.19 10.77 15.46
CA GLN A 146 -8.27 9.94 16.27
C GLN A 146 -6.82 10.42 16.18
N VAL A 147 -6.55 11.37 15.29
CA VAL A 147 -5.18 11.81 14.99
C VAL A 147 -4.65 12.72 16.09
N HIS A 148 -3.45 12.39 16.59
CA HIS A 148 -2.79 13.23 17.58
C HIS A 148 -2.46 14.62 17.00
N PRO A 149 -2.62 15.70 17.78
CA PRO A 149 -2.38 17.06 17.30
C PRO A 149 -0.99 17.30 16.72
N SER A 150 0.05 16.61 17.23
CA SER A 150 1.41 16.74 16.71
C SER A 150 1.54 16.16 15.29
N VAL A 151 0.84 15.05 14.99
CA VAL A 151 0.82 14.45 13.65
C VAL A 151 0.12 15.38 12.67
N ALA A 152 -1.03 15.93 13.06
CA ALA A 152 -1.74 16.93 12.25
C ALA A 152 -0.87 18.18 12.01
N ALA A 153 -0.17 18.65 13.04
CA ALA A 153 0.74 19.81 12.90
C ALA A 153 1.91 19.51 11.95
N ALA A 154 2.49 18.31 12.00
CA ALA A 154 3.56 17.88 11.10
C ALA A 154 3.09 17.84 9.64
N ALA A 155 1.91 17.25 9.36
CA ALA A 155 1.32 17.24 8.03
C ALA A 155 1.04 18.65 7.49
N ALA A 156 0.46 19.53 8.32
CA ALA A 156 0.22 20.92 7.94
C ALA A 156 1.54 21.70 7.69
N LEU A 157 2.59 21.42 8.48
CA LEU A 157 3.92 21.99 8.27
C LEU A 157 4.52 21.53 6.94
N ALA A 158 4.40 20.24 6.59
CA ALA A 158 4.91 19.71 5.32
C ALA A 158 4.26 20.42 4.12
N ALA A 159 2.93 20.57 4.10
CA ALA A 159 2.23 21.31 3.05
C ALA A 159 2.72 22.76 2.94
N ARG A 160 2.92 23.44 4.08
CA ARG A 160 3.40 24.82 4.13
C ARG A 160 4.83 24.97 3.62
N VAL A 161 5.74 24.04 3.95
CA VAL A 161 7.14 24.09 3.51
C VAL A 161 7.24 23.98 1.99
N VAL A 162 6.37 23.15 1.37
CA VAL A 162 6.29 23.00 -0.08
C VAL A 162 5.52 24.15 -0.74
N GLY A 163 4.81 24.98 0.03
CA GLY A 163 4.05 26.13 -0.47
C GLY A 163 2.72 25.77 -1.12
N LEU A 164 2.08 24.69 -0.66
CA LEU A 164 0.79 24.23 -1.17
C LEU A 164 -0.35 24.63 -0.22
N ASP A 165 -1.41 25.22 -0.78
CA ASP A 165 -2.64 25.55 -0.04
C ASP A 165 -3.56 24.34 0.13
N ILE A 166 -3.53 23.40 -0.81
CA ILE A 166 -4.25 22.14 -0.74
C ILE A 166 -3.25 21.02 -1.06
N ALA A 167 -3.10 20.07 -0.14
CA ALA A 167 -2.16 18.97 -0.30
C ALA A 167 -2.66 17.68 0.35
N GLY A 168 -2.43 16.55 -0.32
CA GLY A 168 -2.45 15.22 0.29
C GLY A 168 -1.05 14.89 0.78
N ILE A 169 -0.88 14.68 2.08
CA ILE A 169 0.40 14.33 2.69
C ILE A 169 0.36 12.85 3.04
N ASP A 170 1.23 12.08 2.40
CA ASP A 170 1.39 10.66 2.71
C ASP A 170 2.39 10.50 3.86
N MET A 171 2.03 9.68 4.83
CA MET A 171 2.81 9.43 6.05
C MET A 171 2.81 7.95 6.39
N VAL A 172 3.91 7.46 6.92
CA VAL A 172 3.98 6.12 7.53
C VAL A 172 4.09 6.32 9.03
N LEU A 173 3.14 5.80 9.80
CA LEU A 173 3.05 5.97 11.24
C LEU A 173 2.80 4.62 11.91
N GLU A 174 3.46 4.37 13.04
CA GLU A 174 3.14 3.21 13.87
C GLU A 174 1.77 3.36 14.53
N ASP A 175 1.44 4.55 14.98
CA ASP A 175 0.18 4.87 15.64
C ASP A 175 -0.13 6.37 15.47
N ALA A 176 -1.14 6.68 14.68
CA ALA A 176 -1.54 8.06 14.43
C ALA A 176 -2.12 8.79 15.65
N SER A 177 -2.51 8.06 16.70
CA SER A 177 -3.07 8.63 17.94
C SER A 177 -2.01 9.08 18.95
N LYS A 178 -0.73 8.82 18.65
CA LYS A 178 0.41 9.18 19.51
C LYS A 178 1.25 10.30 18.92
N PRO A 179 1.99 11.05 19.78
CA PRO A 179 2.91 12.10 19.33
C PRO A 179 4.11 11.57 18.57
#